data_d87a356542fb4e182a59e8d5de61b44f
#
_entry.id   d87a356542fb4e182a59e8d5de61b44f
#
_cell.length_a   1.000
_cell.length_b   1.000
_cell.length_c   1.000
_cell.angle_alpha   90.00
_cell.angle_beta   90.00
_cell.angle_gamma   90.00
#
_symmetry.space_group_name_H-M   'P 1'
#
loop_
_entity.id
_entity.type
_entity.pdbx_description
1 polymer ?
#
loop_
_entity_poly.entity_id
_entity_poly.type
_entity_poly.pdbx_seq_one_letter_code
_entity_poly.pdbx_strand_id
1 'polypeptide(L)'
;MVVLQINYRFQNVSADEWAKRYTDATGQKFLAVDGLQWKIWLDGEGNNVGGVYLFASHAQAQAYLDGPIVGAMKANPNVADLRFTLSDVRERMSAITHAPVPGLAQVALAAE
;
A
#
# COMPACT_ATOMS: atom_id res chain seq x y z
N MET A 1 8.58 10.93 4.41
CA MET A 1 7.75 9.90 3.76
C MET A 1 7.06 9.03 4.77
N VAL A 2 5.93 8.48 4.41
CA VAL A 2 5.16 7.59 5.28
C VAL A 2 4.83 6.30 4.56
N VAL A 3 4.71 5.22 5.31
CA VAL A 3 4.22 3.93 4.84
C VAL A 3 2.80 3.75 5.35
N LEU A 4 1.89 3.46 4.44
CA LEU A 4 0.54 3.02 4.75
C LEU A 4 0.49 1.52 4.52
N GLN A 5 0.03 0.78 5.51
CA GLN A 5 -0.25 -0.64 5.36
C GLN A 5 -1.75 -0.86 5.51
N ILE A 6 -2.32 -1.55 4.53
CA ILE A 6 -3.73 -1.92 4.56
C ILE A 6 -3.80 -3.44 4.54
N ASN A 7 -4.50 -4.01 5.52
CA ASN A 7 -4.70 -5.44 5.61
C ASN A 7 -6.19 -5.72 5.78
N TYR A 8 -6.66 -6.77 5.14
CA TYR A 8 -8.05 -7.20 5.23
C TYR A 8 -8.18 -8.67 4.82
N ARG A 9 -9.38 -9.17 4.87
CA ARG A 9 -9.71 -10.53 4.47
C ARG A 9 -10.88 -10.47 3.49
N PHE A 10 -10.81 -11.22 2.40
CA PHE A 10 -11.98 -11.35 1.54
C PHE A 10 -12.88 -12.49 2.03
N GLN A 11 -14.19 -12.34 1.81
CA GLN A 11 -15.21 -13.28 2.27
C GLN A 11 -16.32 -13.42 1.25
N ASN A 12 -17.04 -14.54 1.31
CA ASN A 12 -18.21 -14.84 0.47
C ASN A 12 -17.90 -14.83 -1.02
N VAL A 13 -16.64 -15.11 -1.37
CA VAL A 13 -16.16 -15.21 -2.75
C VAL A 13 -14.97 -16.17 -2.73
N SER A 14 -14.79 -16.94 -3.79
CA SER A 14 -13.65 -17.85 -3.89
C SER A 14 -12.35 -17.10 -4.13
N ALA A 15 -11.22 -17.74 -3.81
CA ALA A 15 -9.91 -17.17 -4.09
C ALA A 15 -9.72 -16.89 -5.59
N ASP A 16 -10.20 -17.78 -6.47
CA ASP A 16 -10.12 -17.59 -7.92
C ASP A 16 -10.93 -16.39 -8.38
N GLU A 17 -12.14 -16.20 -7.85
CA GLU A 17 -12.97 -15.04 -8.17
C GLU A 17 -12.33 -13.75 -7.65
N TRP A 18 -11.79 -13.78 -6.44
CA TRP A 18 -11.10 -12.62 -5.89
C TRP A 18 -9.89 -12.24 -6.74
N ALA A 19 -9.10 -13.22 -7.17
CA ALA A 19 -7.88 -13.00 -7.96
C ALA A 19 -8.15 -12.33 -9.31
N LYS A 20 -9.34 -12.46 -9.86
CA LYS A 20 -9.74 -11.79 -11.13
C LYS A 20 -9.74 -10.28 -11.01
N ARG A 21 -9.70 -9.72 -9.81
CA ARG A 21 -9.63 -8.27 -9.58
C ARG A 21 -8.22 -7.72 -9.88
N TYR A 22 -7.19 -8.57 -9.84
CA TYR A 22 -5.79 -8.16 -10.04
C TYR A 22 -5.45 -8.18 -11.53
N THR A 23 -5.93 -7.17 -12.24
CA THR A 23 -5.61 -6.95 -13.65
C THR A 23 -4.59 -5.85 -13.79
N ASP A 24 -3.92 -5.78 -14.93
CA ASP A 24 -2.98 -4.70 -15.23
C ASP A 24 -3.68 -3.33 -15.10
N ALA A 25 -4.92 -3.22 -15.59
CA ALA A 25 -5.69 -1.99 -15.49
C ALA A 25 -5.95 -1.57 -14.03
N THR A 26 -6.23 -2.54 -13.16
CA THR A 26 -6.40 -2.27 -11.73
C THR A 26 -5.11 -1.74 -11.12
N GLY A 27 -3.97 -2.37 -11.43
CA GLY A 27 -2.67 -1.89 -10.94
C GLY A 27 -2.35 -0.49 -11.45
N GLN A 28 -2.59 -0.23 -12.72
CA GLN A 28 -2.31 1.05 -13.36
C GLN A 28 -3.10 2.22 -12.76
N LYS A 29 -4.28 1.98 -12.21
CA LYS A 29 -5.06 3.03 -11.53
C LYS A 29 -4.29 3.67 -10.38
N PHE A 30 -3.43 2.92 -9.72
CA PHE A 30 -2.66 3.42 -8.59
C PHE A 30 -1.55 4.38 -9.00
N LEU A 31 -1.13 4.37 -10.26
CA LEU A 31 -0.13 5.31 -10.76
C LEU A 31 -0.62 6.76 -10.73
N ALA A 32 -1.94 6.97 -10.72
CA ALA A 32 -2.55 8.28 -10.65
C ALA A 32 -2.83 8.76 -9.21
N VAL A 33 -2.55 7.94 -8.21
CA VAL A 33 -2.75 8.31 -6.80
C VAL A 33 -1.70 9.33 -6.38
N ASP A 34 -2.16 10.52 -5.96
CA ASP A 34 -1.28 11.63 -5.61
C ASP A 34 -0.35 11.26 -4.45
N GLY A 35 0.95 11.47 -4.65
CA GLY A 35 1.99 11.21 -3.67
C GLY A 35 2.40 9.76 -3.51
N LEU A 36 1.74 8.82 -4.17
CA LEU A 36 2.11 7.41 -4.11
C LEU A 36 3.41 7.18 -4.90
N GLN A 37 4.44 6.70 -4.21
CA GLN A 37 5.73 6.38 -4.81
C GLN A 37 5.75 4.96 -5.36
N TRP A 38 5.22 4.00 -4.59
CA TRP A 38 5.05 2.62 -4.99
C TRP A 38 4.04 1.93 -4.08
N LYS A 39 3.54 0.81 -4.56
CA LYS A 39 2.67 -0.09 -3.79
C LYS A 39 3.15 -1.51 -3.97
N ILE A 40 3.25 -2.24 -2.86
CA ILE A 40 3.47 -3.69 -2.87
C ILE A 40 2.13 -4.35 -2.54
N TRP A 41 1.72 -5.31 -3.36
CA TRP A 41 0.49 -6.07 -3.17
C TRP A 41 0.82 -7.34 -2.40
N LEU A 42 0.01 -7.67 -1.39
CA LEU A 42 0.29 -8.77 -0.47
C LEU A 42 -0.81 -9.83 -0.53
N ASP A 43 -0.38 -11.08 -0.61
CA ASP A 43 -1.22 -12.25 -0.38
C ASP A 43 -0.70 -12.97 0.86
N GLY A 44 -1.58 -13.20 1.83
CA GLY A 44 -1.27 -13.94 3.03
C GLY A 44 -1.90 -15.34 3.01
N GLU A 45 -1.81 -16.02 4.12
CA GLU A 45 -2.47 -17.30 4.30
C GLU A 45 -3.99 -17.14 4.40
N GLY A 46 -4.71 -18.15 3.93
CA GLY A 46 -6.15 -18.11 3.87
C GLY A 46 -6.59 -17.01 2.91
N ASN A 47 -7.56 -16.22 3.32
CA ASN A 47 -8.10 -15.12 2.53
C ASN A 47 -7.51 -13.76 2.91
N ASN A 48 -6.37 -13.74 3.62
CA ASN A 48 -5.74 -12.50 4.04
C ASN A 48 -5.00 -11.86 2.87
N VAL A 49 -5.27 -10.59 2.64
CA VAL A 49 -4.68 -9.80 1.55
C VAL A 49 -4.39 -8.39 2.05
N GLY A 50 -3.67 -7.64 1.25
CA GLY A 50 -3.39 -6.26 1.59
C GLY A 50 -2.40 -5.59 0.67
N GLY A 51 -1.85 -4.50 1.15
CA GLY A 51 -0.83 -3.76 0.44
C GLY A 51 0.01 -2.90 1.36
N VAL A 52 1.21 -2.63 0.91
CA VAL A 52 2.13 -1.68 1.54
C VAL A 52 2.35 -0.55 0.54
N TYR A 53 2.13 0.68 0.98
CA TYR A 53 2.17 1.87 0.13
C TYR A 53 3.21 2.84 0.69
N LEU A 54 4.07 3.36 -0.16
CA LEU A 54 4.94 4.48 0.21
C LEU A 54 4.35 5.77 -0.35
N PHE A 55 4.04 6.72 0.55
CA PHE A 55 3.57 8.05 0.18
C PHE A 55 4.64 9.11 0.47
N ALA A 56 4.68 10.13 -0.36
CA ALA A 56 5.63 11.25 -0.21
C ALA A 56 5.37 12.04 1.07
N SER A 57 4.11 12.13 1.51
CA SER A 57 3.74 12.87 2.71
C SER A 57 2.57 12.24 3.45
N HIS A 58 2.46 12.59 4.72
CA HIS A 58 1.35 12.15 5.57
C HIS A 58 0.00 12.66 5.03
N ALA A 59 -0.03 13.91 4.57
CA ALA A 59 -1.25 14.52 4.04
C ALA A 59 -1.77 13.76 2.81
N GLN A 60 -0.88 13.33 1.92
CA GLN A 60 -1.26 12.58 0.73
C GLN A 60 -1.76 11.18 1.09
N ALA A 61 -1.11 10.51 2.05
CA ALA A 61 -1.59 9.23 2.56
C ALA A 61 -2.98 9.35 3.17
N GLN A 62 -3.21 10.39 3.97
CA GLN A 62 -4.51 10.64 4.58
C GLN A 62 -5.58 10.94 3.51
N ALA A 63 -5.25 11.72 2.50
CA ALA A 63 -6.16 12.01 1.38
C ALA A 63 -6.57 10.72 0.65
N TYR A 64 -5.65 9.79 0.48
CA TYR A 64 -5.95 8.48 -0.10
C TYR A 64 -6.92 7.69 0.80
N LEU A 65 -6.68 7.67 2.10
CA LEU A 65 -7.57 6.98 3.06
C LEU A 65 -8.98 7.57 3.05
N ASP A 66 -9.11 8.88 2.85
CA ASP A 66 -10.38 9.58 2.79
C ASP A 66 -11.01 9.56 1.40
N GLY A 67 -10.32 8.98 0.44
CA GLY A 67 -10.70 9.02 -0.96
C GLY A 67 -11.62 7.88 -1.41
N PRO A 68 -11.97 7.88 -2.72
CA PRO A 68 -12.98 6.95 -3.25
C PRO A 68 -12.52 5.49 -3.30
N ILE A 69 -11.23 5.22 -3.48
CA ILE A 69 -10.73 3.84 -3.57
C ILE A 69 -10.96 3.13 -2.22
N VAL A 70 -10.52 3.76 -1.12
CA VAL A 70 -10.71 3.20 0.22
C VAL A 70 -12.20 3.21 0.60
N GLY A 71 -12.93 4.25 0.19
CA GLY A 71 -14.39 4.30 0.38
C GLY A 71 -15.11 3.10 -0.24
N ALA A 72 -14.70 2.72 -1.45
CA ALA A 72 -15.25 1.53 -2.12
C ALA A 72 -14.88 0.24 -1.37
N MET A 73 -13.67 0.13 -0.82
CA MET A 73 -13.27 -1.02 0.01
C MET A 73 -14.15 -1.14 1.24
N LYS A 74 -14.39 -0.03 1.94
CA LYS A 74 -15.24 -0.01 3.14
C LYS A 74 -16.67 -0.42 2.84
N ALA A 75 -17.16 -0.13 1.65
CA ALA A 75 -18.52 -0.44 1.22
C ALA A 75 -18.65 -1.85 0.62
N ASN A 76 -17.54 -2.53 0.32
CA ASN A 76 -17.56 -3.82 -0.35
C ASN A 76 -17.92 -4.94 0.65
N PRO A 77 -19.03 -5.66 0.45
CA PRO A 77 -19.43 -6.73 1.37
C PRO A 77 -18.48 -7.93 1.37
N ASN A 78 -17.61 -8.04 0.38
CA ASN A 78 -16.60 -9.10 0.31
C ASN A 78 -15.31 -8.74 1.06
N VAL A 79 -15.22 -7.53 1.63
CA VAL A 79 -14.08 -7.07 2.43
C VAL A 79 -14.43 -7.14 3.91
N ALA A 80 -13.63 -7.87 4.67
CA ALA A 80 -13.81 -8.03 6.11
C ALA A 80 -12.51 -7.70 6.84
N ASP A 81 -12.63 -7.28 8.10
CA ASP A 81 -11.50 -7.03 9.00
C ASP A 81 -10.51 -6.00 8.43
N LEU A 82 -11.01 -4.95 7.81
CA LEU A 82 -10.21 -3.91 7.19
C LEU A 82 -9.45 -3.10 8.26
N ARG A 83 -8.12 -3.05 8.13
CA ARG A 83 -7.23 -2.37 9.07
C ARG A 83 -6.25 -1.49 8.34
N PHE A 84 -5.95 -0.33 8.92
CA PHE A 84 -5.03 0.66 8.37
C PHE A 84 -3.96 0.99 9.41
N THR A 85 -2.70 1.07 8.97
CA THR A 85 -1.59 1.51 9.80
C THR A 85 -0.78 2.52 9.03
N LEU A 86 -0.59 3.71 9.59
CA LEU A 86 0.31 4.74 9.07
C LEU A 86 1.55 4.82 9.94
N SER A 87 2.72 4.82 9.31
CA SER A 87 4.00 4.88 10.02
C SER A 87 4.95 5.82 9.29
N ASP A 88 5.64 6.65 10.04
CA ASP A 88 6.71 7.45 9.47
C ASP A 88 7.88 6.56 9.09
N VAL A 89 8.51 6.85 7.97
CA VAL A 89 9.69 6.11 7.51
C VAL A 89 10.93 6.67 8.21
N ARG A 90 11.71 5.77 8.82
CA ARG A 90 13.08 6.09 9.24
C ARG A 90 13.96 6.08 8.01
N GLU A 91 14.08 7.22 7.36
CA GLU A 91 14.59 7.32 6.01
C GLU A 91 16.03 6.87 5.90
N ARG A 92 16.92 7.36 6.79
CA ARG A 92 18.33 6.98 6.74
C ARG A 92 18.54 5.48 6.97
N MET A 93 17.91 4.91 8.01
CA MET A 93 18.05 3.48 8.31
C MET A 93 17.48 2.62 7.19
N SER A 94 16.36 3.07 6.63
CA SER A 94 15.71 2.38 5.49
C SER A 94 16.60 2.41 4.25
N ALA A 95 17.24 3.53 3.97
CA ALA A 95 18.16 3.65 2.84
C ALA A 95 19.39 2.75 3.01
N ILE A 96 19.93 2.63 4.22
CA ILE A 96 21.07 1.74 4.52
C ILE A 96 20.73 0.29 4.20
N THR A 97 19.50 -0.12 4.45
CA THR A 97 19.03 -1.48 4.16
C THR A 97 18.46 -1.64 2.75
N HIS A 98 18.72 -0.65 1.87
CA HIS A 98 18.31 -0.68 0.46
C HIS A 98 16.81 -0.63 0.23
N ALA A 99 16.04 -0.07 1.17
CA ALA A 99 14.63 0.17 0.93
C ALA A 99 14.47 1.23 -0.18
N PRO A 100 13.48 1.10 -1.06
CA PRO A 100 13.31 2.02 -2.18
C PRO A 100 12.71 3.35 -1.71
N VAL A 101 13.51 4.14 -1.01
CA VAL A 101 13.15 5.47 -0.52
C VAL A 101 13.83 6.50 -1.43
N PRO A 102 13.07 7.20 -2.30
CA PRO A 102 13.64 8.10 -3.28
C PRO A 102 14.51 9.20 -2.65
N GLY A 103 15.68 9.42 -3.23
CA GLY A 103 16.58 10.50 -2.84
C GLY A 103 17.50 10.22 -1.66
N LEU A 104 17.35 9.09 -0.96
CA LEU A 104 18.13 8.80 0.24
C LEU A 104 19.12 7.64 0.10
N ALA A 105 18.90 6.72 -0.84
CA ALA A 105 19.77 5.55 -1.02
C ALA A 105 21.23 5.93 -1.26
N GLN A 106 21.48 6.95 -2.10
CA GLN A 106 22.84 7.42 -2.39
C GLN A 106 23.51 8.05 -1.16
N VAL A 107 22.75 8.76 -0.35
CA VAL A 107 23.26 9.37 0.89
C VAL A 107 23.72 8.28 1.86
N ALA A 108 22.96 7.21 2.00
CA ALA A 108 23.32 6.09 2.86
C ALA A 108 24.61 5.40 2.39
N LEU A 109 24.75 5.16 1.08
CA LEU A 109 25.94 4.54 0.49
C LEU A 109 27.17 5.43 0.68
N ALA A 110 27.03 6.74 0.56
CA ALA A 110 28.14 7.69 0.74
C ALA A 110 28.60 7.77 2.20
N ALA A 111 27.74 7.44 3.16
CA ALA A 111 28.05 7.49 4.59
C ALA A 111 28.76 6.23 5.10
N GLU A 112 28.75 5.19 4.33
CA GLU A 112 29.44 3.93 4.64
C GLU A 112 30.90 3.99 4.21
#